data_ebd9f6d808d66f6c23ff7624276f6641
#
_entry.id   ebd9f6d808d66f6c23ff7624276f6641
#
_cell.length_a   1.000
_cell.length_b   1.000
_cell.length_c   1.000
_cell.angle_alpha   90.00
_cell.angle_beta   90.00
_cell.angle_gamma   90.00
#
_symmetry.space_group_name_H-M   'P 1'
#
loop_
_entity.id
_entity.type
_entity.pdbx_description
1 polymer ?
#
loop_
_entity_poly.entity_id
_entity_poly.type
_entity_poly.pdbx_seq_one_letter_code
_entity_poly.pdbx_strand_id
1 'polypeptide(L)'
;FGVDILGRRKAMLLYTFLWSAAMLLFATTDSYLLLLVGMFFAMGTSTLLNTNMNLITTGMFAVAPGFFVNFLFFIQGIGTSGSQSIIGNWATDISSWHTVAWGLLAIGAVAMVLFVLFPMPEVQEHKTEGKVSPKEIMSCPAFLSLVLIIGLYFIAEHGIMNWLVSYATNALEVPMGQAANFTAVFFGCVMV
;
A
#
# COMPACT_ATOMS: atom_id res chain seq x y z
N PHE A 1 2.76 7.95 15.73
CA PHE A 1 2.03 9.16 16.19
C PHE A 1 0.51 8.98 16.11
N GLY A 2 -0.08 8.69 14.94
CA GLY A 2 -1.55 8.54 14.83
C GLY A 2 -2.08 7.28 15.53
N VAL A 3 -1.35 6.18 15.45
CA VAL A 3 -1.70 4.89 16.06
C VAL A 3 -1.60 4.94 17.59
N ASP A 4 -0.62 5.67 18.13
CA ASP A 4 -0.38 5.82 19.57
C ASP A 4 -1.49 6.64 20.24
N ILE A 5 -2.09 7.60 19.51
CA ILE A 5 -3.15 8.48 20.01
C ILE A 5 -4.52 7.84 19.89
N LEU A 6 -4.83 7.23 18.74
CA LEU A 6 -6.15 6.70 18.42
C LEU A 6 -6.34 5.24 18.87
N GLY A 7 -5.24 4.52 19.09
CA GLY A 7 -5.23 3.06 19.22
C GLY A 7 -5.34 2.35 17.86
N ARG A 8 -4.75 1.17 17.77
CA ARG A 8 -4.55 0.44 16.49
C ARG A 8 -5.86 0.18 15.74
N ARG A 9 -6.92 -0.26 16.44
CA ARG A 9 -8.23 -0.55 15.83
C ARG A 9 -8.89 0.69 15.23
N LYS A 10 -8.93 1.78 15.98
CA LYS A 10 -9.54 3.04 15.50
C LYS A 10 -8.73 3.63 14.34
N ALA A 11 -7.40 3.52 14.39
CA ALA A 11 -6.54 3.95 13.31
C ALA A 11 -6.79 3.15 12.03
N MET A 12 -6.93 1.81 12.11
CA MET A 12 -7.27 0.97 10.95
C MET A 12 -8.61 1.37 10.33
N LEU A 13 -9.64 1.54 11.15
CA LEU A 13 -10.97 1.96 10.66
C LEU A 13 -10.92 3.33 9.99
N LEU A 14 -10.23 4.29 10.60
CA LEU A 14 -10.07 5.63 10.05
C LEU A 14 -9.33 5.61 8.71
N TYR A 15 -8.21 4.90 8.63
CA TYR A 15 -7.41 4.83 7.41
C TYR A 15 -8.16 4.10 6.29
N THR A 16 -8.86 3.01 6.60
CA THR A 16 -9.71 2.30 5.63
C THR A 16 -10.86 3.19 5.15
N PHE A 17 -11.47 3.96 6.04
CA PHE A 17 -12.51 4.93 5.67
C PHE A 17 -11.98 6.01 4.73
N LEU A 18 -10.84 6.63 5.06
CA LEU A 18 -10.23 7.66 4.21
C LEU A 18 -9.80 7.11 2.86
N TRP A 19 -9.26 5.88 2.83
CA TRP A 19 -8.93 5.20 1.58
C TRP A 19 -10.18 4.94 0.73
N SER A 20 -11.26 4.46 1.34
CA SER A 20 -12.55 4.24 0.65
C SER A 20 -13.16 5.53 0.13
N ALA A 21 -13.04 6.63 0.89
CA ALA A 21 -13.48 7.95 0.44
C ALA A 21 -12.67 8.44 -0.78
N ALA A 22 -11.36 8.17 -0.82
CA ALA A 22 -10.54 8.45 -2.00
C ALA A 22 -10.98 7.61 -3.22
N MET A 23 -11.30 6.32 -3.02
CA MET A 23 -11.84 5.49 -4.10
C MET A 23 -13.20 5.99 -4.60
N LEU A 24 -14.05 6.51 -3.71
CA LEU A 24 -15.31 7.14 -4.10
C LEU A 24 -15.08 8.40 -4.96
N LEU A 25 -14.09 9.21 -4.62
CA LEU A 25 -13.68 10.35 -5.46
C LEU A 25 -13.26 9.88 -6.86
N PHE A 26 -12.44 8.84 -6.95
CA PHE A 26 -12.03 8.28 -8.24
C PHE A 26 -13.18 7.70 -9.05
N ALA A 27 -14.21 7.16 -8.39
CA ALA A 27 -15.36 6.58 -9.03
C ALA A 27 -16.37 7.61 -9.56
N THR A 28 -16.35 8.85 -9.02
CA THR A 28 -17.42 9.84 -9.26
C THR A 28 -16.94 11.15 -9.90
N THR A 29 -15.63 11.39 -10.03
CA THR A 29 -15.12 12.66 -10.53
C THR A 29 -14.21 12.51 -11.74
N ASP A 30 -14.34 13.43 -12.67
CA ASP A 30 -13.43 13.61 -13.82
C ASP A 30 -12.52 14.85 -13.65
N SER A 31 -12.63 15.55 -12.52
CA SER A 31 -11.82 16.73 -12.24
C SER A 31 -10.40 16.34 -11.88
N TYR A 32 -9.42 16.78 -12.67
CA TYR A 32 -8.00 16.53 -12.44
C TYR A 32 -7.55 16.91 -11.02
N LEU A 33 -8.00 18.07 -10.52
CA LEU A 33 -7.63 18.54 -9.18
C LEU A 33 -8.16 17.61 -8.07
N LEU A 34 -9.43 17.17 -8.20
CA LEU A 34 -10.02 16.25 -7.24
C LEU A 34 -9.39 14.87 -7.31
N LEU A 35 -9.02 14.38 -8.49
CA LEU A 35 -8.27 13.15 -8.66
C LEU A 35 -6.90 13.22 -7.98
N LEU A 36 -6.20 14.36 -8.09
CA LEU A 36 -4.90 14.57 -7.45
C LEU A 36 -5.02 14.59 -5.91
N VAL A 37 -6.05 15.24 -5.37
CA VAL A 37 -6.37 15.20 -3.93
C VAL A 37 -6.72 13.78 -3.48
N GLY A 38 -7.56 13.08 -4.25
CA GLY A 38 -7.90 11.67 -3.99
C GLY A 38 -6.66 10.77 -3.99
N MET A 39 -5.74 10.97 -4.93
CA MET A 39 -4.48 10.23 -5.01
C MET A 39 -3.59 10.47 -3.78
N PHE A 40 -3.48 11.70 -3.32
CA PHE A 40 -2.75 12.03 -2.10
C PHE A 40 -3.30 11.28 -0.88
N PHE A 41 -4.62 11.29 -0.69
CA PHE A 41 -5.26 10.55 0.40
C PHE A 41 -5.16 9.03 0.22
N ALA A 42 -5.36 8.50 -0.99
CA ALA A 42 -5.25 7.07 -1.26
C ALA A 42 -3.85 6.53 -0.93
N MET A 43 -2.80 7.19 -1.44
CA MET A 43 -1.42 6.77 -1.21
C MET A 43 -1.00 6.94 0.24
N GLY A 44 -1.33 8.08 0.85
CA GLY A 44 -1.01 8.35 2.26
C GLY A 44 -1.67 7.34 3.20
N THR A 45 -2.96 7.09 3.03
CA THR A 45 -3.69 6.14 3.89
C THR A 45 -3.29 4.68 3.62
N SER A 46 -2.97 4.30 2.38
CA SER A 46 -2.43 2.98 2.04
C SER A 46 -1.12 2.70 2.79
N THR A 47 -0.21 3.66 2.79
CA THR A 47 1.07 3.56 3.52
C THR A 47 0.83 3.42 5.04
N LEU A 48 -0.10 4.20 5.60
CA LEU A 48 -0.45 4.13 7.02
C LEU A 48 -1.11 2.80 7.38
N LEU A 49 -1.97 2.25 6.51
CA LEU A 49 -2.57 0.94 6.67
C LEU A 49 -1.50 -0.15 6.68
N ASN A 50 -0.59 -0.14 5.71
CA ASN A 50 0.49 -1.11 5.61
C ASN A 50 1.40 -1.07 6.85
N THR A 51 1.80 0.12 7.29
CA THR A 51 2.60 0.31 8.51
C THR A 51 1.88 -0.24 9.74
N ASN A 52 0.58 0.06 9.89
CA ASN A 52 -0.20 -0.41 11.03
C ASN A 52 -0.38 -1.94 11.02
N MET A 53 -0.59 -2.55 9.85
CA MET A 53 -0.64 -4.01 9.70
C MET A 53 0.68 -4.66 10.12
N ASN A 54 1.82 -4.11 9.70
CA ASN A 54 3.14 -4.61 10.11
C ASN A 54 3.34 -4.52 11.62
N LEU A 55 2.94 -3.40 12.25
CA LEU A 55 3.01 -3.22 13.72
C LEU A 55 2.12 -4.22 14.47
N ILE A 56 0.92 -4.49 13.95
CA ILE A 56 0.02 -5.48 14.56
C ILE A 56 0.63 -6.87 14.44
N THR A 57 1.12 -7.24 13.25
CA THR A 57 1.70 -8.56 12.99
C THR A 57 2.93 -8.84 13.84
N THR A 58 3.85 -7.87 13.94
CA THR A 58 5.05 -8.02 14.78
C THR A 58 4.70 -8.17 16.25
N GLY A 59 3.66 -7.51 16.71
CA GLY A 59 3.21 -7.61 18.09
C GLY A 59 2.41 -8.88 18.39
N MET A 60 1.69 -9.44 17.41
CA MET A 60 0.95 -10.70 17.57
C MET A 60 1.86 -11.93 17.58
N PHE A 61 2.88 -11.93 16.74
CA PHE A 61 3.76 -13.07 16.50
C PHE A 61 5.18 -12.81 17.02
N ALA A 62 5.30 -12.70 18.35
CA ALA A 62 6.58 -12.35 18.99
C ALA A 62 7.69 -13.41 18.77
N VAL A 63 7.32 -14.68 18.51
CA VAL A 63 8.29 -15.79 18.35
C VAL A 63 9.02 -15.72 17.01
N ALA A 64 8.34 -15.29 15.93
CA ALA A 64 8.94 -15.22 14.60
C ALA A 64 8.34 -14.03 13.80
N PRO A 65 8.50 -12.78 14.29
CA PRO A 65 7.84 -11.62 13.68
C PRO A 65 8.24 -11.41 12.22
N GLY A 66 9.50 -11.63 11.86
CA GLY A 66 9.99 -11.48 10.50
C GLY A 66 9.33 -12.44 9.50
N PHE A 67 9.12 -13.69 9.89
CA PHE A 67 8.43 -14.68 9.04
C PHE A 67 7.00 -14.23 8.70
N PHE A 68 6.23 -13.80 9.70
CA PHE A 68 4.85 -13.40 9.48
C PHE A 68 4.72 -12.09 8.71
N VAL A 69 5.64 -11.15 8.91
CA VAL A 69 5.70 -9.92 8.10
C VAL A 69 6.04 -10.24 6.65
N ASN A 70 7.03 -11.11 6.39
CA ASN A 70 7.35 -11.54 5.04
C ASN A 70 6.20 -12.31 4.37
N PHE A 71 5.47 -13.12 5.14
CA PHE A 71 4.27 -13.80 4.65
C PHE A 71 3.15 -12.82 4.26
N LEU A 72 2.95 -11.75 5.03
CA LEU A 72 2.03 -10.68 4.66
C LEU A 72 2.46 -9.98 3.36
N PHE A 73 3.74 -9.65 3.21
CA PHE A 73 4.26 -9.07 1.97
C PHE A 73 4.13 -10.00 0.78
N PHE A 74 4.31 -11.30 0.99
CA PHE A 74 4.06 -12.30 -0.06
C PHE A 74 2.60 -12.29 -0.53
N ILE A 75 1.62 -12.30 0.39
CA ILE A 75 0.19 -12.20 0.05
C ILE A 75 -0.11 -10.87 -0.63
N GLN A 76 0.44 -9.77 -0.13
CA GLN A 76 0.29 -8.43 -0.73
C GLN A 76 0.84 -8.42 -2.16
N GLY A 77 1.98 -9.03 -2.38
CA GLY A 77 2.60 -9.14 -3.70
C GLY A 77 1.75 -9.94 -4.68
N ILE A 78 1.15 -11.07 -4.27
CA ILE A 78 0.18 -11.81 -5.10
C ILE A 78 -0.98 -10.89 -5.50
N GLY A 79 -1.52 -10.12 -4.56
CA GLY A 79 -2.58 -9.15 -4.82
C GLY A 79 -2.14 -8.06 -5.81
N THR A 80 -0.95 -7.51 -5.64
CA THR A 80 -0.40 -6.47 -6.52
C THR A 80 -0.14 -7.01 -7.93
N SER A 81 0.53 -8.15 -8.06
CA SER A 81 0.81 -8.77 -9.34
C SER A 81 -0.49 -9.17 -10.08
N GLY A 82 -1.41 -9.82 -9.37
CA GLY A 82 -2.70 -10.22 -9.92
C GLY A 82 -3.56 -9.03 -10.36
N SER A 83 -3.63 -7.97 -9.54
CA SER A 83 -4.41 -6.78 -9.90
C SER A 83 -3.86 -6.05 -11.12
N GLN A 84 -2.54 -5.95 -11.27
CA GLN A 84 -1.92 -5.35 -12.46
C GLN A 84 -2.31 -6.10 -13.74
N SER A 85 -2.24 -7.42 -13.72
CA SER A 85 -2.64 -8.24 -14.88
C SER A 85 -4.14 -8.15 -15.17
N ILE A 86 -4.99 -8.32 -14.15
CA ILE A 86 -6.45 -8.31 -14.32
C ILE A 86 -6.93 -6.94 -14.80
N ILE A 87 -6.55 -5.86 -14.09
CA ILE A 87 -6.98 -4.51 -14.40
C ILE A 87 -6.42 -4.06 -15.75
N GLY A 88 -5.13 -4.31 -16.01
CA GLY A 88 -4.49 -3.88 -17.26
C GLY A 88 -5.02 -4.57 -18.52
N ASN A 89 -5.54 -5.80 -18.40
CA ASN A 89 -6.18 -6.47 -19.54
C ASN A 89 -7.67 -6.11 -19.68
N TRP A 90 -8.32 -5.70 -18.61
CA TRP A 90 -9.76 -5.42 -18.61
C TRP A 90 -10.07 -3.91 -18.78
N ALA A 91 -9.32 -3.04 -18.14
CA ALA A 91 -9.53 -1.60 -18.16
C ALA A 91 -8.79 -0.95 -19.35
N THR A 92 -9.28 -1.18 -20.56
CA THR A 92 -8.69 -0.64 -21.79
C THR A 92 -9.19 0.76 -22.13
N ASP A 93 -10.36 1.18 -21.59
CA ASP A 93 -11.01 2.45 -21.86
C ASP A 93 -11.11 3.32 -20.61
N ILE A 94 -11.23 4.64 -20.79
CA ILE A 94 -11.39 5.60 -19.70
C ILE A 94 -12.64 5.30 -18.85
N SER A 95 -13.74 4.85 -19.48
CA SER A 95 -14.96 4.46 -18.77
C SER A 95 -14.77 3.24 -17.83
N SER A 96 -13.84 2.35 -18.17
CA SER A 96 -13.49 1.20 -17.35
C SER A 96 -12.83 1.60 -16.03
N TRP A 97 -12.16 2.75 -16.00
CA TRP A 97 -11.53 3.27 -14.78
C TRP A 97 -12.53 3.51 -13.64
N HIS A 98 -13.67 4.12 -13.92
CA HIS A 98 -14.73 4.31 -12.92
C HIS A 98 -15.23 2.96 -12.37
N THR A 99 -15.37 1.95 -13.23
CA THR A 99 -15.79 0.62 -12.81
C THR A 99 -14.76 -0.04 -11.92
N VAL A 100 -13.45 0.10 -12.22
CA VAL A 100 -12.36 -0.35 -11.35
C VAL A 100 -12.44 0.35 -9.98
N ALA A 101 -12.62 1.67 -9.97
CA ALA A 101 -12.73 2.44 -8.74
C ALA A 101 -13.94 2.03 -7.86
N TRP A 102 -15.09 1.74 -8.48
CA TRP A 102 -16.25 1.15 -7.77
C TRP A 102 -15.95 -0.23 -7.20
N GLY A 103 -15.22 -1.08 -7.93
CA GLY A 103 -14.77 -2.38 -7.44
C GLY A 103 -13.84 -2.26 -6.23
N LEU A 104 -12.88 -1.33 -6.29
CA LEU A 104 -11.96 -1.05 -5.18
C LEU A 104 -12.71 -0.48 -3.96
N LEU A 105 -13.69 0.40 -4.17
CA LEU A 105 -14.56 0.90 -3.11
C LEU A 105 -15.33 -0.24 -2.43
N ALA A 106 -15.88 -1.18 -3.19
CA ALA A 106 -16.57 -2.34 -2.64
C ALA A 106 -15.63 -3.20 -1.78
N ILE A 107 -14.39 -3.42 -2.22
CA ILE A 107 -13.36 -4.12 -1.43
C ILE A 107 -13.06 -3.35 -0.14
N GLY A 108 -12.92 -2.03 -0.20
CA GLY A 108 -12.73 -1.18 0.98
C GLY A 108 -13.89 -1.28 1.98
N ALA A 109 -15.13 -1.29 1.49
CA ALA A 109 -16.33 -1.46 2.32
C ALA A 109 -16.36 -2.84 3.00
N VAL A 110 -16.02 -3.91 2.28
CA VAL A 110 -15.91 -5.26 2.85
C VAL A 110 -14.81 -5.30 3.92
N ALA A 111 -13.64 -4.73 3.65
CA ALA A 111 -12.55 -4.65 4.63
C ALA A 111 -12.98 -3.90 5.89
N MET A 112 -13.73 -2.82 5.75
CA MET A 112 -14.26 -2.04 6.87
C MET A 112 -15.22 -2.84 7.73
N VAL A 113 -16.14 -3.59 7.10
CA VAL A 113 -17.06 -4.51 7.80
C VAL A 113 -16.28 -5.58 8.56
N LEU A 114 -15.25 -6.18 7.92
CA LEU A 114 -14.41 -7.18 8.58
C LEU A 114 -13.67 -6.60 9.79
N PHE A 115 -13.12 -5.38 9.71
CA PHE A 115 -12.46 -4.74 10.85
C PHE A 115 -13.41 -4.35 11.99
N VAL A 116 -14.69 -4.14 11.69
CA VAL A 116 -15.72 -3.92 12.71
C VAL A 116 -16.12 -5.23 13.38
N LEU A 117 -16.32 -6.30 12.60
CA LEU A 117 -16.80 -7.60 13.09
C LEU A 117 -15.72 -8.37 13.84
N PHE A 118 -14.48 -8.33 13.36
CA PHE A 118 -13.37 -9.07 13.99
C PHE A 118 -12.60 -8.15 14.93
N PRO A 119 -12.64 -8.40 16.26
CA PRO A 119 -11.86 -7.64 17.21
C PRO A 119 -10.37 -7.87 16.95
N MET A 120 -9.62 -6.80 16.77
CA MET A 120 -8.17 -6.89 16.72
C MET A 120 -7.63 -7.21 18.10
N PRO A 121 -6.68 -8.14 18.21
CA PRO A 121 -6.04 -8.44 19.48
C PRO A 121 -5.32 -7.19 20.02
N GLU A 122 -5.45 -6.97 21.31
CA GLU A 122 -4.64 -5.98 22.01
C GLU A 122 -3.20 -6.48 22.04
N VAL A 123 -2.37 -5.86 21.25
CA VAL A 123 -0.94 -6.16 21.29
C VAL A 123 -0.35 -5.43 22.49
N GLN A 124 0.24 -6.20 23.39
CA GLN A 124 0.99 -5.63 24.53
C GLN A 124 2.12 -4.77 23.96
N GLU A 125 2.02 -3.48 24.17
CA GLU A 125 3.14 -2.58 23.90
C GLU A 125 4.26 -2.97 24.85
N HIS A 126 5.36 -3.48 24.31
CA HIS A 126 6.60 -3.46 25.05
C HIS A 126 6.89 -1.98 25.34
N LYS A 127 6.63 -1.56 26.58
CA LYS A 127 7.06 -0.27 27.07
C LYS A 127 8.58 -0.25 26.97
N THR A 128 9.08 0.26 25.88
CA THR A 128 10.50 0.56 25.77
C THR A 128 10.77 1.66 26.79
N GLU A 129 11.43 1.30 27.87
CA GLU A 129 11.90 2.25 28.87
C GLU A 129 12.94 3.14 28.18
N GLY A 130 12.52 4.32 27.74
CA GLY A 130 13.35 5.33 27.12
C GLY A 130 12.72 5.94 25.89
N LYS A 131 12.38 7.22 25.96
CA LYS A 131 12.03 8.01 24.78
C LYS A 131 13.29 8.28 23.98
N VAL A 132 13.55 7.50 22.95
CA VAL A 132 14.65 7.78 22.01
C VAL A 132 14.33 9.09 21.31
N SER A 133 15.23 10.07 21.43
CA SER A 133 15.07 11.37 20.77
C SER A 133 15.21 11.20 19.24
N PRO A 134 14.35 11.85 18.41
CA PRO A 134 14.54 11.87 16.97
C PRO A 134 15.94 12.29 16.53
N LYS A 135 16.59 13.17 17.30
CA LYS A 135 17.98 13.61 17.04
C LYS A 135 18.99 12.47 17.22
N GLU A 136 18.81 11.61 18.21
CA GLU A 136 19.69 10.46 18.44
C GLU A 136 19.59 9.44 17.31
N ILE A 137 18.36 9.18 16.83
CA ILE A 137 18.13 8.30 15.67
C ILE A 137 18.81 8.87 14.42
N MET A 138 18.61 10.16 14.14
CA MET A 138 19.21 10.84 12.98
C MET A 138 20.73 10.98 13.09
N SER A 139 21.31 10.89 14.26
CA SER A 139 22.77 10.94 14.46
C SER A 139 23.42 9.57 14.32
N CYS A 140 22.66 8.49 14.18
CA CYS A 140 23.19 7.12 14.02
C CYS A 140 23.58 6.88 12.55
N PRO A 141 24.87 6.70 12.21
CA PRO A 141 25.32 6.49 10.83
C PRO A 141 24.71 5.23 10.18
N ALA A 142 24.53 4.16 10.98
CA ALA A 142 23.90 2.93 10.51
C ALA A 142 22.45 3.17 10.09
N PHE A 143 21.69 3.96 10.86
CA PHE A 143 20.33 4.32 10.53
C PHE A 143 20.27 5.15 9.24
N LEU A 144 21.13 6.15 9.09
CA LEU A 144 21.18 6.98 7.89
C LEU A 144 21.55 6.15 6.65
N SER A 145 22.49 5.20 6.77
CA SER A 145 22.84 4.29 5.68
C SER A 145 21.67 3.42 5.25
N LEU A 146 20.92 2.86 6.21
CA LEU A 146 19.70 2.07 5.95
C LEU A 146 18.64 2.91 5.25
N VAL A 147 18.38 4.13 5.73
CA VAL A 147 17.41 5.04 5.12
C VAL A 147 17.81 5.38 3.68
N LEU A 148 19.10 5.63 3.44
CA LEU A 148 19.60 5.93 2.10
C LEU A 148 19.43 4.72 1.16
N ILE A 149 19.81 3.52 1.60
CA ILE A 149 19.70 2.29 0.79
C ILE A 149 18.22 2.03 0.46
N ILE A 150 17.32 2.07 1.46
CA ILE A 150 15.89 1.88 1.27
C ILE A 150 15.33 2.96 0.36
N GLY A 151 15.73 4.23 0.55
CA GLY A 151 15.29 5.34 -0.29
C GLY A 151 15.67 5.16 -1.76
N LEU A 152 16.93 4.78 -2.05
CA LEU A 152 17.39 4.50 -3.41
C LEU A 152 16.67 3.29 -4.02
N TYR A 153 16.45 2.25 -3.24
CA TYR A 153 15.67 1.08 -3.66
C TYR A 153 14.24 1.48 -4.07
N PHE A 154 13.53 2.24 -3.23
CA PHE A 154 12.18 2.70 -3.56
C PHE A 154 12.13 3.63 -4.77
N ILE A 155 13.12 4.48 -4.98
CA ILE A 155 13.21 5.32 -6.19
C ILE A 155 13.31 4.43 -7.43
N ALA A 156 14.17 3.41 -7.41
CA ALA A 156 14.33 2.49 -8.53
C ALA A 156 13.07 1.65 -8.78
N GLU A 157 12.51 1.05 -7.74
CA GLU A 157 11.31 0.23 -7.81
C GLU A 157 10.11 1.01 -8.34
N HIS A 158 9.80 2.17 -7.74
CA HIS A 158 8.68 3.00 -8.16
C HIS A 158 8.91 3.65 -9.53
N GLY A 159 10.15 3.93 -9.88
CA GLY A 159 10.50 4.39 -11.22
C GLY A 159 10.11 3.36 -12.27
N ILE A 160 10.51 2.10 -12.10
CA ILE A 160 10.13 1.01 -13.00
C ILE A 160 8.60 0.82 -12.97
N MET A 161 8.00 0.71 -11.78
CA MET A 161 6.58 0.45 -11.59
C MET A 161 5.68 1.45 -12.31
N ASN A 162 5.99 2.75 -12.17
CA ASN A 162 5.15 3.81 -12.73
C ASN A 162 5.36 4.02 -14.24
N TRP A 163 6.55 3.73 -14.75
CA TRP A 163 6.91 4.07 -16.12
C TRP A 163 6.95 2.88 -17.08
N LEU A 164 7.03 1.64 -16.56
CA LEU A 164 7.19 0.44 -17.40
C LEU A 164 6.06 0.28 -18.40
N VAL A 165 4.79 0.38 -17.96
CA VAL A 165 3.62 0.25 -18.84
C VAL A 165 3.62 1.37 -19.88
N SER A 166 3.84 2.61 -19.44
CA SER A 166 3.86 3.78 -20.31
C SER A 166 5.00 3.70 -21.34
N TYR A 167 6.18 3.25 -20.93
CA TYR A 167 7.31 3.03 -21.83
C TYR A 167 7.02 1.93 -22.85
N ALA A 168 6.51 0.78 -22.38
CA ALA A 168 6.20 -0.35 -23.25
C ALA A 168 5.12 0.00 -24.30
N THR A 169 4.09 0.75 -23.92
CA THR A 169 3.02 1.15 -24.84
C THR A 169 3.43 2.25 -25.78
N ASN A 170 4.12 3.29 -25.30
CA ASN A 170 4.41 4.48 -26.11
C ASN A 170 5.73 4.39 -26.91
N ALA A 171 6.74 3.68 -26.38
CA ALA A 171 8.05 3.60 -27.03
C ALA A 171 8.27 2.27 -27.79
N LEU A 172 7.68 1.17 -27.28
CA LEU A 172 7.82 -0.15 -27.88
C LEU A 172 6.57 -0.62 -28.63
N GLU A 173 5.51 0.20 -28.64
CA GLU A 173 4.22 -0.07 -29.30
C GLU A 173 3.57 -1.41 -28.86
N VAL A 174 3.89 -1.86 -27.64
CA VAL A 174 3.32 -3.10 -27.07
C VAL A 174 1.88 -2.85 -26.65
N PRO A 175 0.93 -3.77 -26.93
CA PRO A 175 -0.44 -3.64 -26.46
C PRO A 175 -0.51 -3.51 -24.94
N MET A 176 -1.41 -2.63 -24.43
CA MET A 176 -1.51 -2.28 -23.02
C MET A 176 -1.64 -3.48 -22.09
N GLY A 177 -2.42 -4.50 -22.48
CA GLY A 177 -2.57 -5.72 -21.68
C GLY A 177 -1.26 -6.52 -21.55
N GLN A 178 -0.43 -6.57 -22.61
CA GLN A 178 0.88 -7.21 -22.52
C GLN A 178 1.85 -6.37 -21.67
N ALA A 179 1.82 -5.05 -21.80
CA ALA A 179 2.64 -4.16 -20.98
C ALA A 179 2.28 -4.29 -19.49
N ALA A 180 0.99 -4.40 -19.15
CA ALA A 180 0.54 -4.67 -17.79
C ALA A 180 1.02 -6.02 -17.25
N ASN A 181 1.07 -7.05 -18.10
CA ASN A 181 1.61 -8.35 -17.73
C ASN A 181 3.12 -8.30 -17.43
N PHE A 182 3.90 -7.43 -18.10
CA PHE A 182 5.31 -7.23 -17.75
C PHE A 182 5.46 -6.67 -16.32
N THR A 183 4.61 -5.73 -15.95
CA THR A 183 4.57 -5.20 -14.59
C THR A 183 4.15 -6.26 -13.58
N ALA A 184 3.18 -7.10 -13.92
CA ALA A 184 2.76 -8.22 -13.07
C ALA A 184 3.90 -9.24 -12.83
N VAL A 185 4.67 -9.58 -13.89
CA VAL A 185 5.85 -10.44 -13.76
C VAL A 185 6.93 -9.79 -12.91
N PHE A 186 7.18 -8.50 -13.09
CA PHE A 186 8.13 -7.75 -12.25
C PHE A 186 7.78 -7.87 -10.76
N PHE A 187 6.53 -7.61 -10.39
CA PHE A 187 6.08 -7.79 -9.01
C PHE A 187 6.15 -9.23 -8.53
N GLY A 188 5.83 -10.19 -9.39
CA GLY A 188 5.99 -11.61 -9.09
C GLY A 188 7.43 -11.99 -8.75
N CYS A 189 8.42 -11.41 -9.45
CA CYS A 189 9.83 -11.64 -9.18
C CYS A 189 10.34 -10.93 -7.90
N VAL A 190 9.76 -9.78 -7.56
CA VAL A 190 10.13 -9.07 -6.32
C VAL A 190 9.67 -9.80 -5.05
N MET A 191 8.68 -10.71 -5.16
CA MET A 191 8.15 -11.49 -4.04
C MET A 191 9.00 -12.70 -3.64
N VAL A 192 9.89 -13.17 -4.51
CA VAL A 192 10.74 -14.36 -4.29
C VAL A 192 12.10 -13.95 -3.75
#